data_29b51b64438569c5fe98b05cab49eebd
#
_entry.id   29b51b64438569c5fe98b05cab49eebd
#
_cell.length_a   1.000
_cell.length_b   1.000
_cell.length_c   1.000
_cell.angle_alpha   90.00
_cell.angle_beta   90.00
_cell.angle_gamma   90.00
#
_symmetry.space_group_name_H-M   'P 1'
#
loop_
_entity.id
_entity.type
_entity.pdbx_description
1 polymer ?
#
loop_
_entity_poly.entity_id
_entity_poly.type
_entity_poly.pdbx_seq_one_letter_code
_entity_poly.pdbx_strand_id
1 'polypeptide(L)'
;YRSSAKILKLANRVISINPRLYEKELKVSRIGEFKSPQLLVYNELISQYKGIAQIIKDSKYDKSDIAVIFRNNSSADGIEIALKELGISSKRRGSGSFFDSLEIKALICLLALSLNGRDIMSFIEIFSYAKGIGEAKAKQIFDLLSQLGDGDMRLGLLCPNQNASLTHKRRKNYELGLFDDMLDYQNATNIDESAFNANFKGHQILNYLNQNGANFLNDLYSLLDSLKNTTNTQNAINTAINSRIYANIAQFLAHKKALRKNFTLNEEAKQQAYENIITRAKSLALISNTYKELASFYNFLVLGKSELNSGNGVNLLSVHSSKGLEFGQVFVIDLANTRFPNLRLMAQGGSLEEERRLFYVAVTRAKDELYLSYAKYDKNGKTSFEASQFI
;
A
#
# COMPACT_ATOMS: atom_id res chain seq x y z
N TYR A 1 15.29 -26.08 23.01
CA TYR A 1 14.93 -25.13 21.96
C TYR A 1 15.43 -25.61 20.61
N ARG A 2 14.66 -25.32 19.52
CA ARG A 2 14.98 -25.78 18.16
C ARG A 2 16.02 -24.91 17.45
N SER A 3 16.30 -23.71 17.99
CA SER A 3 17.35 -22.82 17.46
C SER A 3 18.74 -23.34 17.71
N SER A 4 19.69 -23.02 16.82
CA SER A 4 21.10 -23.39 16.95
C SER A 4 21.74 -22.75 18.17
N ALA A 5 22.83 -23.35 18.67
CA ALA A 5 23.59 -22.88 19.85
C ALA A 5 24.05 -21.41 19.69
N LYS A 6 24.49 -21.03 18.49
CA LYS A 6 24.98 -19.68 18.20
C LYS A 6 23.87 -18.63 18.24
N ILE A 7 22.67 -18.98 17.77
CA ILE A 7 21.48 -18.11 17.85
C ILE A 7 21.04 -17.94 19.30
N LEU A 8 20.97 -19.04 20.06
CA LEU A 8 20.58 -18.99 21.47
C LEU A 8 21.61 -18.20 22.32
N LYS A 9 22.92 -18.29 22.02
CA LYS A 9 23.93 -17.47 22.67
C LYS A 9 23.68 -15.97 22.49
N LEU A 10 23.34 -15.55 21.26
CA LEU A 10 22.97 -14.17 20.99
C LEU A 10 21.70 -13.77 21.76
N ALA A 11 20.63 -14.58 21.66
CA ALA A 11 19.38 -14.32 22.34
C ALA A 11 19.54 -14.18 23.86
N ASN A 12 20.27 -15.09 24.48
CA ASN A 12 20.55 -15.07 25.92
C ASN A 12 21.36 -13.83 26.32
N ARG A 13 22.39 -13.44 25.53
CA ARG A 13 23.17 -12.23 25.78
C ARG A 13 22.29 -10.97 25.75
N VAL A 14 21.38 -10.85 24.79
CA VAL A 14 20.49 -9.68 24.70
C VAL A 14 19.55 -9.62 25.88
N ILE A 15 18.88 -10.74 26.22
CA ILE A 15 17.84 -10.72 27.26
C ILE A 15 18.43 -10.68 28.68
N SER A 16 19.71 -11.05 28.88
CA SER A 16 20.37 -11.01 30.20
C SER A 16 20.48 -9.60 30.80
N ILE A 17 20.37 -8.55 29.97
CA ILE A 17 20.42 -7.15 30.41
C ILE A 17 19.11 -6.74 31.12
N ASN A 18 18.00 -7.43 30.87
CA ASN A 18 16.73 -7.13 31.54
C ASN A 18 16.70 -7.70 32.96
N PRO A 19 16.07 -7.00 33.94
CA PRO A 19 15.82 -7.58 35.26
C PRO A 19 15.01 -8.87 35.10
N ARG A 20 15.48 -9.95 35.72
CA ARG A 20 14.83 -11.26 35.63
C ARG A 20 14.10 -11.56 36.95
N LEU A 21 12.81 -11.93 36.84
CA LEU A 21 12.08 -12.50 37.96
C LEU A 21 12.42 -13.97 38.20
N TYR A 22 12.93 -14.69 37.17
CA TYR A 22 13.32 -16.08 37.21
C TYR A 22 14.53 -16.33 36.29
N GLU A 23 15.49 -17.10 36.73
CA GLU A 23 16.61 -17.58 35.91
C GLU A 23 16.12 -18.69 34.96
N LYS A 24 15.89 -18.35 33.70
CA LYS A 24 15.57 -19.31 32.65
C LYS A 24 16.60 -19.22 31.54
N GLU A 25 17.54 -20.15 31.53
CA GLU A 25 18.45 -20.32 30.40
C GLU A 25 17.86 -21.25 29.36
N LEU A 26 17.93 -20.82 28.09
CA LEU A 26 17.54 -21.69 26.98
C LEU A 26 18.62 -22.74 26.74
N LYS A 27 18.27 -24.01 26.95
CA LYS A 27 19.17 -25.12 26.65
C LYS A 27 19.06 -25.55 25.21
N VAL A 28 20.19 -25.76 24.57
CA VAL A 28 20.32 -26.26 23.20
C VAL A 28 19.95 -27.73 23.16
N SER A 29 19.04 -28.12 22.26
CA SER A 29 18.69 -29.51 22.01
C SER A 29 19.24 -30.05 20.68
N ARG A 30 19.82 -29.20 19.85
CA ARG A 30 20.29 -29.56 18.50
C ARG A 30 21.82 -29.59 18.45
N ILE A 31 22.36 -30.72 18.02
CA ILE A 31 23.80 -30.93 17.80
C ILE A 31 24.03 -30.78 16.28
N GLY A 32 25.04 -30.02 15.88
CA GLY A 32 25.42 -29.81 14.47
C GLY A 32 26.20 -28.51 14.26
N GLU A 33 26.82 -28.39 13.10
CA GLU A 33 27.48 -27.14 12.67
C GLU A 33 26.45 -26.22 12.03
N PHE A 34 26.26 -25.07 12.65
CA PHE A 34 25.34 -24.03 12.16
C PHE A 34 26.10 -22.73 11.91
N LYS A 35 25.65 -21.95 10.93
CA LYS A 35 26.18 -20.62 10.68
C LYS A 35 25.98 -19.71 11.89
N SER A 36 26.94 -18.83 12.15
CA SER A 36 26.74 -17.74 13.12
C SER A 36 25.71 -16.75 12.59
N PRO A 37 24.96 -16.09 13.49
CA PRO A 37 24.14 -14.94 13.08
C PRO A 37 24.96 -13.93 12.30
N GLN A 38 24.41 -13.41 11.20
CA GLN A 38 25.08 -12.46 10.31
C GLN A 38 24.45 -11.09 10.43
N LEU A 39 25.29 -10.04 10.51
CA LEU A 39 24.85 -8.66 10.48
C LEU A 39 25.06 -8.09 9.06
N LEU A 40 24.00 -7.63 8.44
CA LEU A 40 23.98 -7.01 7.13
C LEU A 40 23.75 -5.51 7.27
N VAL A 41 24.69 -4.71 6.77
CA VAL A 41 24.64 -3.26 6.83
C VAL A 41 24.47 -2.69 5.43
N TYR A 42 23.46 -1.86 5.26
CA TYR A 42 23.14 -1.23 3.99
C TYR A 42 23.22 0.28 4.10
N ASN A 43 23.41 0.96 2.98
CA ASN A 43 23.41 2.42 2.97
C ASN A 43 21.99 2.98 3.15
N GLU A 44 21.02 2.48 2.41
CA GLU A 44 19.64 2.97 2.43
C GLU A 44 18.62 1.85 2.66
N LEU A 45 17.43 2.19 3.15
CA LEU A 45 16.34 1.24 3.38
C LEU A 45 15.96 0.44 2.13
N ILE A 46 15.94 1.09 0.96
CA ILE A 46 15.62 0.40 -0.30
C ILE A 46 16.68 -0.64 -0.64
N SER A 47 17.95 -0.27 -0.48
CA SER A 47 19.08 -1.19 -0.70
C SER A 47 19.04 -2.38 0.27
N GLN A 48 18.64 -2.16 1.53
CA GLN A 48 18.42 -3.21 2.52
C GLN A 48 17.35 -4.20 2.04
N TYR A 49 16.18 -3.70 1.62
CA TYR A 49 15.08 -4.58 1.20
C TYR A 49 15.43 -5.36 -0.07
N LYS A 50 16.05 -4.71 -1.06
CA LYS A 50 16.51 -5.37 -2.30
C LYS A 50 17.61 -6.40 -2.04
N GLY A 51 18.59 -6.08 -1.19
CA GLY A 51 19.64 -7.00 -0.82
C GLY A 51 19.14 -8.23 -0.07
N ILE A 52 18.19 -8.05 0.85
CA ILE A 52 17.54 -9.17 1.56
C ILE A 52 16.72 -10.02 0.58
N ALA A 53 15.93 -9.39 -0.30
CA ALA A 53 15.14 -10.11 -1.31
C ALA A 53 16.05 -10.94 -2.25
N GLN A 54 17.25 -10.43 -2.60
CA GLN A 54 18.22 -11.17 -3.38
C GLN A 54 18.77 -12.39 -2.61
N ILE A 55 19.12 -12.24 -1.32
CA ILE A 55 19.58 -13.37 -0.48
C ILE A 55 18.47 -14.42 -0.39
N ILE A 56 17.21 -14.00 -0.25
CA ILE A 56 16.05 -14.91 -0.23
C ILE A 56 15.88 -15.62 -1.57
N LYS A 57 16.10 -14.93 -2.70
CA LYS A 57 16.04 -15.54 -4.04
C LYS A 57 17.02 -16.69 -4.15
N ASP A 58 18.27 -16.46 -3.70
CA ASP A 58 19.39 -17.39 -3.82
C ASP A 58 19.40 -18.44 -2.68
N SER A 59 18.43 -18.36 -1.77
CA SER A 59 18.35 -19.28 -0.61
C SER A 59 17.92 -20.68 -1.04
N LYS A 60 18.57 -21.69 -0.43
CA LYS A 60 18.23 -23.11 -0.55
C LYS A 60 16.97 -23.53 0.21
N TYR A 61 16.47 -22.68 1.13
CA TYR A 61 15.27 -22.97 1.90
C TYR A 61 14.02 -22.78 1.04
N ASP A 62 13.01 -23.61 1.30
CA ASP A 62 11.68 -23.34 0.76
C ASP A 62 11.21 -21.96 1.21
N LYS A 63 10.57 -21.21 0.30
CA LYS A 63 10.12 -19.83 0.61
C LYS A 63 9.14 -19.80 1.79
N SER A 64 8.40 -20.88 2.04
CA SER A 64 7.52 -21.02 3.20
C SER A 64 8.24 -21.26 4.54
N ASP A 65 9.52 -21.71 4.54
CA ASP A 65 10.37 -21.85 5.74
C ASP A 65 11.32 -20.65 5.92
N ILE A 66 11.06 -19.55 5.21
CA ILE A 66 11.75 -18.28 5.35
C ILE A 66 10.80 -17.26 5.98
N ALA A 67 11.29 -16.49 6.96
CA ALA A 67 10.56 -15.37 7.53
C ALA A 67 11.38 -14.08 7.53
N VAL A 68 10.71 -12.97 7.23
CA VAL A 68 11.21 -11.62 7.46
C VAL A 68 10.41 -11.01 8.60
N ILE A 69 11.07 -10.68 9.69
CA ILE A 69 10.46 -10.17 10.92
C ILE A 69 10.82 -8.71 11.09
N PHE A 70 9.79 -7.88 11.33
CA PHE A 70 9.90 -6.45 11.48
C PHE A 70 9.12 -5.94 12.69
N ARG A 71 9.51 -4.76 13.19
CA ARG A 71 8.81 -4.11 14.31
C ARG A 71 7.65 -3.23 13.82
N ASN A 72 7.81 -2.56 12.68
CA ASN A 72 6.88 -1.60 12.11
C ASN A 72 6.28 -2.13 10.80
N ASN A 73 4.98 -1.92 10.59
CA ASN A 73 4.30 -2.35 9.36
C ASN A 73 4.81 -1.66 8.09
N SER A 74 5.36 -0.44 8.21
CA SER A 74 5.98 0.25 7.07
C SER A 74 7.21 -0.48 6.50
N SER A 75 7.89 -1.28 7.32
CA SER A 75 9.01 -2.13 6.91
C SER A 75 8.53 -3.27 6.01
N ALA A 76 7.35 -3.81 6.30
CA ALA A 76 6.74 -4.86 5.50
C ALA A 76 6.46 -4.43 4.06
N ASP A 77 6.01 -3.19 3.87
CA ASP A 77 5.70 -2.67 2.54
C ASP A 77 6.94 -2.68 1.64
N GLY A 78 8.10 -2.25 2.16
CA GLY A 78 9.35 -2.21 1.41
C GLY A 78 9.88 -3.58 1.01
N ILE A 79 9.87 -4.54 1.93
CA ILE A 79 10.34 -5.91 1.62
C ILE A 79 9.36 -6.67 0.73
N GLU A 80 8.04 -6.48 0.89
CA GLU A 80 7.02 -7.08 0.04
C GLU A 80 7.20 -6.66 -1.43
N ILE A 81 7.49 -5.39 -1.65
CA ILE A 81 7.77 -4.83 -2.96
C ILE A 81 9.04 -5.45 -3.55
N ALA A 82 10.13 -5.47 -2.78
CA ALA A 82 11.41 -6.00 -3.25
C ALA A 82 11.33 -7.49 -3.61
N LEU A 83 10.58 -8.28 -2.85
CA LEU A 83 10.30 -9.68 -3.17
C LEU A 83 9.50 -9.81 -4.47
N LYS A 84 8.45 -8.98 -4.63
CA LYS A 84 7.63 -8.98 -5.84
C LYS A 84 8.44 -8.58 -7.08
N GLU A 85 9.37 -7.62 -7.00
CA GLU A 85 10.27 -7.27 -8.11
C GLU A 85 11.08 -8.48 -8.61
N LEU A 86 11.39 -9.43 -7.72
CA LEU A 86 12.11 -10.67 -8.06
C LEU A 86 11.19 -11.85 -8.37
N GLY A 87 9.87 -11.64 -8.47
CA GLY A 87 8.88 -12.71 -8.72
C GLY A 87 8.69 -13.66 -7.54
N ILE A 88 9.03 -13.22 -6.30
CA ILE A 88 8.94 -14.06 -5.11
C ILE A 88 7.63 -13.76 -4.37
N SER A 89 6.82 -14.80 -4.18
CA SER A 89 5.59 -14.74 -3.40
C SER A 89 5.86 -14.46 -1.92
N SER A 90 5.03 -13.64 -1.30
CA SER A 90 5.09 -13.39 0.14
C SER A 90 3.72 -13.47 0.80
N LYS A 91 3.70 -13.84 2.09
CA LYS A 91 2.50 -13.91 2.92
C LYS A 91 2.63 -12.95 4.09
N ARG A 92 1.71 -12.02 4.20
CA ARG A 92 1.66 -11.09 5.32
C ARG A 92 0.61 -11.55 6.34
N ARG A 93 1.01 -11.70 7.61
CA ARG A 93 0.08 -12.04 8.70
C ARG A 93 -0.24 -10.81 9.54
N GLY A 94 -1.53 -10.60 9.80
CA GLY A 94 -2.00 -9.53 10.69
C GLY A 94 -2.29 -8.19 10.02
N SER A 95 -1.91 -7.99 8.76
CA SER A 95 -2.30 -6.84 7.93
C SER A 95 -2.36 -7.28 6.47
N GLY A 96 -3.26 -6.66 5.69
CA GLY A 96 -3.36 -6.96 4.25
C GLY A 96 -2.09 -6.62 3.48
N SER A 97 -1.94 -7.18 2.27
CA SER A 97 -0.86 -6.85 1.34
C SER A 97 -0.81 -5.34 1.07
N PHE A 98 0.39 -4.83 0.81
CA PHE A 98 0.58 -3.45 0.35
C PHE A 98 -0.26 -3.16 -0.89
N PHE A 99 -0.22 -4.07 -1.86
CA PHE A 99 -0.92 -3.92 -3.14
C PHE A 99 -2.44 -4.09 -3.04
N ASP A 100 -2.95 -4.67 -1.94
CA ASP A 100 -4.38 -4.87 -1.70
C ASP A 100 -5.01 -3.73 -0.88
N SER A 101 -4.21 -2.80 -0.39
CA SER A 101 -4.73 -1.67 0.35
C SER A 101 -5.51 -0.72 -0.56
N LEU A 102 -6.61 -0.17 -0.04
CA LEU A 102 -7.54 0.66 -0.83
C LEU A 102 -6.85 1.87 -1.46
N GLU A 103 -5.94 2.50 -0.73
CA GLU A 103 -5.17 3.65 -1.22
C GLU A 103 -4.27 3.32 -2.41
N ILE A 104 -3.65 2.13 -2.41
CA ILE A 104 -2.80 1.68 -3.52
C ILE A 104 -3.66 1.18 -4.68
N LYS A 105 -4.76 0.47 -4.41
CA LYS A 105 -5.73 0.07 -5.44
C LYS A 105 -6.29 1.28 -6.18
N ALA A 106 -6.69 2.33 -5.46
CA ALA A 106 -7.18 3.56 -6.08
C ALA A 106 -6.12 4.19 -7.01
N LEU A 107 -4.86 4.25 -6.56
CA LEU A 107 -3.78 4.76 -7.40
C LEU A 107 -3.58 3.90 -8.66
N ILE A 108 -3.60 2.58 -8.52
CA ILE A 108 -3.51 1.64 -9.66
C ILE A 108 -4.68 1.86 -10.63
N CYS A 109 -5.91 2.05 -10.14
CA CYS A 109 -7.07 2.34 -11.00
C CYS A 109 -6.94 3.67 -11.74
N LEU A 110 -6.42 4.73 -11.10
CA LEU A 110 -6.15 6.01 -11.78
C LEU A 110 -5.13 5.85 -12.92
N LEU A 111 -4.08 5.05 -12.69
CA LEU A 111 -3.09 4.73 -13.72
C LEU A 111 -3.69 3.86 -14.84
N ALA A 112 -4.54 2.90 -14.49
CA ALA A 112 -5.27 2.08 -15.45
C ALA A 112 -6.10 2.94 -16.40
N LEU A 113 -6.85 3.89 -15.86
CA LEU A 113 -7.67 4.82 -16.66
C LEU A 113 -6.83 5.72 -17.57
N SER A 114 -5.61 6.07 -17.18
CA SER A 114 -4.70 6.82 -18.05
C SER A 114 -4.15 6.00 -19.22
N LEU A 115 -4.02 4.68 -19.04
CA LEU A 115 -3.50 3.75 -20.05
C LEU A 115 -4.61 3.16 -20.94
N ASN A 116 -5.78 2.89 -20.37
CA ASN A 116 -6.89 2.22 -21.04
C ASN A 116 -8.23 2.88 -20.70
N GLY A 117 -8.75 3.70 -21.60
CA GLY A 117 -10.05 4.35 -21.45
C GLY A 117 -11.26 3.42 -21.60
N ARG A 118 -11.06 2.11 -21.80
CA ARG A 118 -12.12 1.10 -21.84
C ARG A 118 -12.25 0.32 -20.53
N ASP A 119 -11.45 0.65 -19.51
CA ASP A 119 -11.46 -0.03 -18.22
C ASP A 119 -12.60 0.49 -17.32
N ILE A 120 -13.79 -0.04 -17.55
CA ILE A 120 -14.98 0.28 -16.77
C ILE A 120 -14.84 -0.08 -15.29
N MET A 121 -14.11 -1.15 -14.95
CA MET A 121 -13.98 -1.59 -13.56
C MET A 121 -13.16 -0.59 -12.74
N SER A 122 -12.05 -0.12 -13.29
CA SER A 122 -11.26 0.94 -12.65
C SER A 122 -12.04 2.25 -12.54
N PHE A 123 -12.88 2.59 -13.52
CA PHE A 123 -13.72 3.78 -13.45
C PHE A 123 -14.77 3.68 -12.33
N ILE A 124 -15.49 2.56 -12.24
CA ILE A 124 -16.47 2.32 -11.16
C ILE A 124 -15.80 2.36 -9.79
N GLU A 125 -14.64 1.72 -9.64
CA GLU A 125 -13.89 1.73 -8.37
C GLU A 125 -13.53 3.17 -7.96
N ILE A 126 -13.01 3.98 -8.87
CA ILE A 126 -12.67 5.38 -8.60
C ILE A 126 -13.90 6.21 -8.25
N PHE A 127 -14.98 6.06 -9.00
CA PHE A 127 -16.21 6.83 -8.73
C PHE A 127 -16.96 6.37 -7.46
N SER A 128 -16.64 5.20 -6.91
CA SER A 128 -17.16 4.76 -5.62
C SER A 128 -16.74 5.67 -4.44
N TYR A 129 -15.67 6.47 -4.62
CA TYR A 129 -15.24 7.47 -3.66
C TYR A 129 -15.95 8.82 -3.81
N ALA A 130 -16.69 9.03 -4.90
CA ALA A 130 -17.47 10.24 -5.10
C ALA A 130 -18.80 10.16 -4.35
N LYS A 131 -19.03 11.08 -3.40
CA LYS A 131 -20.25 11.08 -2.57
C LYS A 131 -21.51 11.21 -3.43
N GLY A 132 -22.44 10.27 -3.25
CA GLY A 132 -23.71 10.24 -3.98
C GLY A 132 -23.64 9.65 -5.39
N ILE A 133 -22.51 9.00 -5.75
CA ILE A 133 -22.38 8.25 -6.99
C ILE A 133 -22.26 6.76 -6.64
N GLY A 134 -23.30 5.99 -6.89
CA GLY A 134 -23.28 4.54 -6.78
C GLY A 134 -22.77 3.86 -8.06
N GLU A 135 -22.56 2.55 -8.01
CA GLU A 135 -22.05 1.75 -9.13
C GLU A 135 -22.85 1.93 -10.42
N ALA A 136 -24.20 1.88 -10.34
CA ALA A 136 -25.08 2.03 -11.50
C ALA A 136 -24.89 3.39 -12.17
N LYS A 137 -24.75 4.46 -11.37
CA LYS A 137 -24.54 5.83 -11.86
C LYS A 137 -23.15 6.02 -12.43
N ALA A 138 -22.12 5.45 -11.80
CA ALA A 138 -20.74 5.44 -12.32
C ALA A 138 -20.69 4.75 -13.70
N LYS A 139 -21.36 3.60 -13.85
CA LYS A 139 -21.46 2.91 -15.13
C LYS A 139 -22.15 3.75 -16.19
N GLN A 140 -23.24 4.42 -15.83
CA GLN A 140 -23.96 5.31 -16.73
C GLN A 140 -23.07 6.46 -17.22
N ILE A 141 -22.32 7.10 -16.32
CA ILE A 141 -21.36 8.16 -16.65
C ILE A 141 -20.27 7.64 -17.58
N PHE A 142 -19.73 6.46 -17.30
CA PHE A 142 -18.75 5.81 -18.16
C PHE A 142 -19.27 5.56 -19.58
N ASP A 143 -20.50 5.01 -19.69
CA ASP A 143 -21.14 4.73 -20.98
C ASP A 143 -21.36 6.03 -21.80
N LEU A 144 -21.75 7.12 -21.13
CA LEU A 144 -21.92 8.43 -21.78
C LEU A 144 -20.58 9.00 -22.27
N LEU A 145 -19.53 8.96 -21.43
CA LEU A 145 -18.19 9.40 -21.83
C LEU A 145 -17.63 8.53 -22.97
N SER A 146 -17.88 7.23 -22.95
CA SER A 146 -17.46 6.33 -24.02
C SER A 146 -18.16 6.66 -25.35
N GLN A 147 -19.45 7.04 -25.33
CA GLN A 147 -20.17 7.51 -26.53
C GLN A 147 -19.56 8.81 -27.08
N LEU A 148 -19.12 9.72 -26.21
CA LEU A 148 -18.44 10.96 -26.60
C LEU A 148 -17.05 10.76 -27.16
N GLY A 149 -16.39 9.64 -26.87
CA GLY A 149 -15.03 9.31 -27.25
C GLY A 149 -14.86 8.08 -28.11
N ASP A 150 -15.87 7.72 -28.91
CA ASP A 150 -15.81 6.58 -29.84
C ASP A 150 -15.38 5.26 -29.18
N GLY A 151 -15.89 5.01 -27.97
CA GLY A 151 -15.61 3.83 -27.17
C GLY A 151 -14.45 3.95 -26.18
N ASP A 152 -13.80 5.11 -26.10
CA ASP A 152 -12.77 5.42 -25.11
C ASP A 152 -13.20 6.59 -24.23
N MET A 153 -13.47 6.32 -22.94
CA MET A 153 -13.95 7.35 -22.02
C MET A 153 -12.95 8.49 -21.81
N ARG A 154 -11.63 8.25 -22.00
CA ARG A 154 -10.60 9.30 -21.90
C ARG A 154 -10.76 10.31 -23.01
N LEU A 155 -10.97 9.85 -24.25
CA LEU A 155 -11.24 10.71 -25.39
C LEU A 155 -12.53 11.47 -25.16
N GLY A 156 -13.57 10.79 -24.67
CA GLY A 156 -14.84 11.44 -24.32
C GLY A 156 -14.71 12.49 -23.20
N LEU A 157 -13.76 12.31 -22.28
CA LEU A 157 -13.50 13.29 -21.23
C LEU A 157 -12.58 14.42 -21.67
N LEU A 158 -11.54 14.12 -22.46
CA LEU A 158 -10.49 15.07 -22.84
C LEU A 158 -10.82 15.87 -24.12
N CYS A 159 -11.49 15.22 -25.07
CA CYS A 159 -11.82 15.80 -26.39
C CYS A 159 -13.19 15.26 -26.85
N PRO A 160 -14.28 15.59 -26.13
CA PRO A 160 -15.60 15.05 -26.44
C PRO A 160 -16.07 15.42 -27.84
N ASN A 161 -16.66 14.46 -28.55
CA ASN A 161 -17.32 14.71 -29.83
C ASN A 161 -18.59 15.51 -29.58
N GLN A 162 -18.56 16.79 -29.89
CA GLN A 162 -19.69 17.71 -29.69
C GLN A 162 -20.93 17.36 -30.51
N ASN A 163 -20.77 16.58 -31.58
CA ASN A 163 -21.87 16.17 -32.48
C ASN A 163 -22.45 14.80 -32.07
N ALA A 164 -21.89 14.13 -31.04
CA ALA A 164 -22.41 12.85 -30.61
C ALA A 164 -23.75 13.00 -29.91
N SER A 165 -24.76 12.30 -30.44
CA SER A 165 -26.07 12.19 -29.80
C SER A 165 -26.00 11.18 -28.67
N LEU A 166 -26.13 11.64 -27.43
CA LEU A 166 -26.16 10.75 -26.26
C LEU A 166 -27.45 9.94 -26.25
N THR A 167 -27.33 8.65 -26.52
CA THR A 167 -28.47 7.73 -26.46
C THR A 167 -28.52 7.05 -25.10
N HIS A 168 -29.48 7.45 -24.27
CA HIS A 168 -29.74 6.76 -23.02
C HIS A 168 -30.72 5.63 -23.28
N LYS A 169 -30.25 4.37 -23.28
CA LYS A 169 -31.15 3.21 -23.22
C LYS A 169 -31.74 3.17 -21.81
N ARG A 170 -32.93 3.76 -21.63
CA ARG A 170 -33.75 3.47 -20.44
C ARG A 170 -33.95 1.96 -20.38
N ARG A 171 -33.22 1.27 -19.49
CA ARG A 171 -33.58 -0.11 -19.11
C ARG A 171 -34.93 -0.04 -18.42
N LYS A 172 -35.97 -0.51 -19.09
CA LYS A 172 -37.21 -0.89 -18.43
C LYS A 172 -36.88 -2.02 -17.47
N ASN A 173 -37.36 -1.90 -16.21
CA ASN A 173 -37.35 -2.89 -15.15
C ASN A 173 -36.04 -3.00 -14.34
N TYR A 174 -35.82 -2.04 -13.45
CA TYR A 174 -35.48 -2.31 -12.08
C TYR A 174 -36.55 -1.62 -11.22
N GLU A 175 -37.11 -2.32 -10.27
CA GLU A 175 -37.98 -1.72 -9.24
C GLU A 175 -37.12 -0.72 -8.47
N LEU A 176 -37.17 0.53 -8.88
CA LEU A 176 -36.65 1.67 -8.14
C LEU A 176 -37.46 1.75 -6.86
N GLY A 177 -36.77 1.73 -5.71
CA GLY A 177 -37.42 2.01 -4.43
C GLY A 177 -38.09 3.37 -4.52
N LEU A 178 -39.30 3.48 -4.00
CA LEU A 178 -40.22 4.64 -4.11
C LEU A 178 -39.57 5.99 -3.68
N PHE A 179 -38.38 5.98 -3.11
CA PHE A 179 -37.65 7.13 -2.58
C PHE A 179 -36.38 7.51 -3.36
N ASP A 180 -35.87 6.66 -4.25
CA ASP A 180 -34.62 6.93 -4.98
C ASP A 180 -34.83 8.00 -6.08
N ASP A 181 -35.98 8.03 -6.70
CA ASP A 181 -36.32 9.04 -7.76
C ASP A 181 -36.50 10.47 -7.20
N MET A 182 -36.93 10.62 -5.94
CA MET A 182 -37.17 11.96 -5.37
C MET A 182 -35.89 12.67 -4.94
N LEU A 183 -34.84 11.93 -4.55
CA LEU A 183 -33.54 12.49 -4.14
C LEU A 183 -32.66 12.87 -5.33
N ASP A 184 -32.81 12.19 -6.47
CA ASP A 184 -31.99 12.42 -7.67
C ASP A 184 -32.44 13.64 -8.51
N TYR A 185 -33.73 13.95 -8.53
CA TYR A 185 -34.25 15.08 -9.34
C TYR A 185 -33.99 16.47 -8.74
N GLN A 186 -33.82 16.58 -7.43
CA GLN A 186 -33.60 17.88 -6.79
C GLN A 186 -32.12 18.33 -6.82
N ASN A 187 -31.18 17.46 -7.13
CA ASN A 187 -29.73 17.76 -7.12
C ASN A 187 -29.14 18.11 -8.49
N ALA A 188 -29.87 17.91 -9.59
CA ALA A 188 -29.38 18.15 -10.96
C ALA A 188 -29.42 19.61 -11.39
N THR A 189 -30.15 20.49 -10.68
CA THR A 189 -30.50 21.84 -11.17
C THR A 189 -29.52 22.95 -10.75
N ASN A 190 -28.51 22.70 -9.91
CA ASN A 190 -27.57 23.71 -9.41
C ASN A 190 -26.12 23.24 -9.36
N ILE A 191 -25.61 22.71 -10.47
CA ILE A 191 -24.18 22.46 -10.59
C ILE A 191 -23.47 23.77 -10.86
N ASP A 192 -22.49 24.13 -10.02
CA ASP A 192 -21.61 25.26 -10.29
C ASP A 192 -20.69 24.93 -11.47
N GLU A 193 -21.09 25.34 -12.66
CA GLU A 193 -20.33 25.12 -13.90
C GLU A 193 -19.08 25.97 -14.00
N SER A 194 -18.89 26.96 -13.11
CA SER A 194 -17.69 27.83 -13.10
C SER A 194 -16.42 27.05 -12.79
N ALA A 195 -16.53 25.98 -12.00
CA ALA A 195 -15.44 25.08 -11.66
C ALA A 195 -15.22 23.96 -12.69
N PHE A 196 -16.09 23.88 -13.71
CA PHE A 196 -16.06 22.81 -14.69
C PHE A 196 -15.20 23.17 -15.90
N ASN A 197 -14.59 22.14 -16.48
CA ASN A 197 -13.86 22.28 -17.72
C ASN A 197 -14.78 22.79 -18.86
N ALA A 198 -14.25 23.64 -19.72
CA ALA A 198 -14.99 24.28 -20.81
C ALA A 198 -15.69 23.29 -21.75
N ASN A 199 -15.16 22.06 -21.90
CA ASN A 199 -15.74 21.02 -22.75
C ASN A 199 -17.12 20.53 -22.28
N PHE A 200 -17.46 20.72 -21.01
CA PHE A 200 -18.70 20.22 -20.40
C PHE A 200 -19.63 21.32 -19.94
N LYS A 201 -19.29 22.60 -20.11
CA LYS A 201 -20.21 23.70 -19.80
C LYS A 201 -21.46 23.60 -20.67
N GLY A 202 -22.63 23.49 -20.01
CA GLY A 202 -23.93 23.30 -20.69
C GLY A 202 -24.10 21.91 -21.34
N HIS A 203 -23.20 20.99 -21.17
CA HIS A 203 -23.28 19.68 -21.80
C HIS A 203 -24.29 18.76 -21.10
N GLN A 204 -25.01 17.94 -21.87
CA GLN A 204 -26.06 17.04 -21.34
C GLN A 204 -25.57 16.07 -20.26
N ILE A 205 -24.24 15.72 -20.22
CA ILE A 205 -23.67 14.84 -19.19
C ILE A 205 -23.89 15.40 -17.78
N LEU A 206 -23.96 16.72 -17.62
CA LEU A 206 -24.18 17.36 -16.33
C LEU A 206 -25.53 17.00 -15.71
N ASN A 207 -26.53 16.64 -16.53
CA ASN A 207 -27.85 16.19 -16.06
C ASN A 207 -27.79 14.83 -15.32
N TYR A 208 -26.70 14.10 -15.46
CA TYR A 208 -26.50 12.79 -14.83
C TYR A 208 -25.58 12.84 -13.59
N LEU A 209 -25.09 14.02 -13.24
CA LEU A 209 -24.16 14.25 -12.13
C LEU A 209 -24.82 15.08 -11.02
N ASN A 210 -24.43 14.81 -9.79
CA ASN A 210 -24.57 15.78 -8.72
C ASN A 210 -23.28 16.64 -8.63
N GLN A 211 -23.28 17.70 -7.81
CA GLN A 211 -22.10 18.58 -7.67
C GLN A 211 -20.82 17.83 -7.31
N ASN A 212 -20.91 16.83 -6.41
CA ASN A 212 -19.74 16.03 -6.03
C ASN A 212 -19.22 15.19 -7.20
N GLY A 213 -20.13 14.58 -7.98
CA GLY A 213 -19.77 13.83 -9.18
C GLY A 213 -19.16 14.72 -10.25
N ALA A 214 -19.70 15.92 -10.46
CA ALA A 214 -19.17 16.90 -11.39
C ALA A 214 -17.75 17.35 -11.00
N ASN A 215 -17.54 17.70 -9.74
CA ASN A 215 -16.23 18.06 -9.22
C ASN A 215 -15.21 16.89 -9.37
N PHE A 216 -15.66 15.68 -9.05
CA PHE A 216 -14.83 14.50 -9.13
C PHE A 216 -14.45 14.15 -10.59
N LEU A 217 -15.38 14.34 -11.53
CA LEU A 217 -15.12 14.18 -12.96
C LEU A 217 -14.13 15.24 -13.48
N ASN A 218 -14.25 16.48 -13.02
CA ASN A 218 -13.32 17.55 -13.35
C ASN A 218 -11.90 17.29 -12.77
N ASP A 219 -11.81 16.75 -11.57
CA ASP A 219 -10.53 16.35 -10.98
C ASP A 219 -9.89 15.19 -11.77
N LEU A 220 -10.69 14.22 -12.26
CA LEU A 220 -10.22 13.15 -13.14
C LEU A 220 -9.73 13.70 -14.48
N TYR A 221 -10.48 14.64 -15.09
CA TYR A 221 -10.05 15.34 -16.29
C TYR A 221 -8.67 15.97 -16.11
N SER A 222 -8.50 16.75 -15.03
CA SER A 222 -7.26 17.47 -14.75
C SER A 222 -6.08 16.52 -14.59
N LEU A 223 -6.28 15.35 -13.97
CA LEU A 223 -5.25 14.32 -13.86
C LEU A 223 -4.92 13.72 -15.23
N LEU A 224 -5.91 13.28 -16.00
CA LEU A 224 -5.69 12.64 -17.29
C LEU A 224 -5.04 13.60 -18.30
N ASP A 225 -5.40 14.88 -18.27
CA ASP A 225 -4.79 15.90 -19.10
C ASP A 225 -3.32 16.13 -18.74
N SER A 226 -3.01 16.20 -17.46
CA SER A 226 -1.63 16.29 -16.96
C SER A 226 -0.76 15.08 -17.32
N LEU A 227 -1.36 13.89 -17.38
CA LEU A 227 -0.65 12.65 -17.70
C LEU A 227 -0.34 12.48 -19.20
N LYS A 228 -1.08 13.15 -20.10
CA LYS A 228 -0.82 13.06 -21.55
C LYS A 228 0.63 13.38 -21.94
N ASN A 229 1.24 14.36 -21.29
CA ASN A 229 2.57 14.86 -21.59
C ASN A 229 3.66 14.26 -20.70
N THR A 230 3.34 13.27 -19.90
CA THR A 230 4.29 12.69 -18.94
C THR A 230 4.97 11.47 -19.56
N THR A 231 6.26 11.59 -19.85
CA THR A 231 7.08 10.56 -20.50
C THR A 231 7.78 9.63 -19.51
N ASN A 232 7.91 10.05 -18.25
CA ASN A 232 8.63 9.31 -17.22
C ASN A 232 7.66 8.68 -16.22
N THR A 233 7.82 7.39 -15.96
CA THR A 233 6.96 6.61 -15.06
C THR A 233 6.88 7.22 -13.66
N GLN A 234 8.00 7.62 -13.06
CA GLN A 234 8.02 8.23 -11.73
C GLN A 234 7.26 9.57 -11.71
N ASN A 235 7.41 10.39 -12.76
CA ASN A 235 6.68 11.64 -12.85
C ASN A 235 5.18 11.40 -12.99
N ALA A 236 4.75 10.39 -13.76
CA ALA A 236 3.35 10.02 -13.88
C ALA A 236 2.76 9.60 -12.51
N ILE A 237 3.48 8.79 -11.75
CA ILE A 237 3.06 8.37 -10.41
C ILE A 237 3.00 9.55 -9.45
N ASN A 238 4.00 10.43 -9.45
CA ASN A 238 4.02 11.63 -8.61
C ASN A 238 2.87 12.58 -8.99
N THR A 239 2.58 12.77 -10.28
CA THR A 239 1.43 13.55 -10.76
C THR A 239 0.13 12.97 -10.25
N ALA A 240 -0.04 11.63 -10.31
CA ALA A 240 -1.24 10.98 -9.79
C ALA A 240 -1.37 11.14 -8.25
N ILE A 241 -0.28 10.96 -7.49
CA ILE A 241 -0.28 11.11 -6.02
C ILE A 241 -0.62 12.55 -5.60
N ASN A 242 -0.11 13.55 -6.33
CA ASN A 242 -0.32 14.96 -6.02
C ASN A 242 -1.60 15.54 -6.62
N SER A 243 -2.39 14.74 -7.35
CA SER A 243 -3.64 15.18 -7.97
C SER A 243 -4.75 15.42 -6.91
N ARG A 244 -5.68 16.33 -7.23
CA ARG A 244 -6.84 16.60 -6.37
C ARG A 244 -7.73 15.37 -6.20
N ILE A 245 -7.91 14.57 -7.26
CA ILE A 245 -8.72 13.35 -7.18
C ILE A 245 -8.12 12.36 -6.18
N TYR A 246 -6.80 12.15 -6.20
CA TYR A 246 -6.17 11.24 -5.22
C TYR A 246 -6.19 11.81 -3.81
N ALA A 247 -6.00 13.11 -3.64
CA ALA A 247 -6.12 13.78 -2.34
C ALA A 247 -7.53 13.60 -1.74
N ASN A 248 -8.57 13.76 -2.55
CA ASN A 248 -9.97 13.55 -2.14
C ASN A 248 -10.21 12.08 -1.71
N ILE A 249 -9.70 11.12 -2.47
CA ILE A 249 -9.76 9.69 -2.14
C ILE A 249 -9.02 9.42 -0.82
N ALA A 250 -7.80 9.95 -0.66
CA ALA A 250 -7.00 9.79 0.55
C ALA A 250 -7.70 10.36 1.78
N GLN A 251 -8.32 11.53 1.67
CA GLN A 251 -9.12 12.14 2.73
C GLN A 251 -10.34 11.30 3.11
N PHE A 252 -11.07 10.78 2.11
CA PHE A 252 -12.19 9.87 2.33
C PHE A 252 -11.77 8.61 3.09
N LEU A 253 -10.67 7.98 2.67
CA LEU A 253 -10.14 6.78 3.31
C LEU A 253 -9.63 7.09 4.73
N ALA A 254 -8.97 8.21 4.93
CA ALA A 254 -8.50 8.67 6.24
C ALA A 254 -9.68 8.92 7.20
N HIS A 255 -10.73 9.57 6.72
CA HIS A 255 -11.95 9.79 7.48
C HIS A 255 -12.57 8.45 7.91
N LYS A 256 -12.73 7.50 6.98
CA LYS A 256 -13.27 6.17 7.27
C LYS A 256 -12.43 5.42 8.31
N LYS A 257 -11.10 5.54 8.26
CA LYS A 257 -10.18 4.91 9.23
C LYS A 257 -10.24 5.57 10.62
N ALA A 258 -10.55 6.86 10.70
CA ALA A 258 -10.60 7.62 11.95
C ALA A 258 -11.97 7.61 12.64
N LEU A 259 -13.01 7.11 11.96
CA LEU A 259 -14.36 7.03 12.51
C LEU A 259 -14.41 5.94 13.59
N ARG A 260 -14.80 6.31 14.81
CA ARG A 260 -14.98 5.38 15.93
C ARG A 260 -16.30 4.61 15.81
N LYS A 261 -16.43 3.54 16.58
CA LYS A 261 -17.66 2.72 16.63
C LYS A 261 -18.94 3.52 17.02
N ASN A 262 -18.78 4.61 17.76
CA ASN A 262 -19.86 5.52 18.15
C ASN A 262 -20.08 6.67 17.15
N PHE A 263 -19.54 6.58 15.94
CA PHE A 263 -19.61 7.59 14.87
C PHE A 263 -18.96 8.95 15.23
N THR A 264 -18.14 9.03 16.26
CA THR A 264 -17.33 10.23 16.54
C THR A 264 -16.05 10.20 15.74
N LEU A 265 -15.70 11.33 15.12
CA LEU A 265 -14.48 11.49 14.36
C LEU A 265 -13.33 11.89 15.30
N ASN A 266 -12.19 11.23 15.16
CA ASN A 266 -10.95 11.64 15.80
C ASN A 266 -10.08 12.34 14.74
N GLU A 267 -9.98 13.66 14.81
CA GLU A 267 -9.25 14.47 13.83
C GLU A 267 -7.74 14.17 13.81
N GLU A 268 -7.10 13.91 14.96
CA GLU A 268 -5.69 13.53 15.01
C GLU A 268 -5.46 12.16 14.31
N ALA A 269 -6.33 11.20 14.58
CA ALA A 269 -6.28 9.90 13.92
C ALA A 269 -6.52 10.02 12.41
N LYS A 270 -7.40 10.92 11.97
CA LYS A 270 -7.65 11.21 10.55
C LYS A 270 -6.42 11.80 9.87
N GLN A 271 -5.80 12.81 10.51
CA GLN A 271 -4.58 13.42 9.99
C GLN A 271 -3.45 12.40 9.89
N GLN A 272 -3.24 11.60 10.92
CA GLN A 272 -2.23 10.53 10.92
C GLN A 272 -2.52 9.45 9.87
N ALA A 273 -3.78 9.09 9.66
CA ALA A 273 -4.19 8.15 8.62
C ALA A 273 -3.93 8.71 7.22
N TYR A 274 -4.22 10.00 6.99
CA TYR A 274 -3.93 10.67 5.73
C TYR A 274 -2.43 10.69 5.42
N GLU A 275 -1.61 11.09 6.37
CA GLU A 275 -0.14 11.10 6.21
C GLU A 275 0.43 9.70 5.91
N ASN A 276 -0.10 8.67 6.57
CA ASN A 276 0.27 7.28 6.30
C ASN A 276 -0.10 6.84 4.88
N ILE A 277 -1.30 7.22 4.39
CA ILE A 277 -1.76 6.94 3.02
C ILE A 277 -0.81 7.57 2.01
N ILE A 278 -0.50 8.85 2.17
CA ILE A 278 0.41 9.58 1.26
C ILE A 278 1.83 8.99 1.31
N THR A 279 2.32 8.63 2.50
CA THR A 279 3.65 8.01 2.66
C THR A 279 3.72 6.67 1.95
N ARG A 280 2.68 5.86 2.01
CA ARG A 280 2.60 4.57 1.29
C ARG A 280 2.53 4.78 -0.22
N ALA A 281 1.74 5.73 -0.70
CA ALA A 281 1.68 6.09 -2.11
C ALA A 281 3.06 6.54 -2.65
N LYS A 282 3.77 7.40 -1.90
CA LYS A 282 5.14 7.83 -2.24
C LYS A 282 6.13 6.66 -2.29
N SER A 283 5.93 5.61 -1.50
CA SER A 283 6.76 4.39 -1.59
C SER A 283 6.61 3.71 -2.96
N LEU A 284 5.41 3.75 -3.55
CA LEU A 284 5.19 3.25 -4.92
C LEU A 284 5.95 4.07 -5.97
N ALA A 285 6.00 5.40 -5.81
CA ALA A 285 6.75 6.27 -6.72
C ALA A 285 8.27 5.97 -6.72
N LEU A 286 8.84 5.57 -5.58
CA LEU A 286 10.25 5.22 -5.51
C LEU A 286 10.60 3.95 -6.31
N ILE A 287 9.67 2.99 -6.36
CA ILE A 287 9.87 1.75 -7.11
C ILE A 287 9.73 1.99 -8.61
N SER A 288 8.85 2.91 -8.99
CA SER A 288 8.58 3.21 -10.39
C SER A 288 9.81 3.70 -11.17
N ASN A 289 10.86 4.18 -10.49
CA ASN A 289 12.13 4.60 -11.08
C ASN A 289 12.83 3.51 -11.90
N THR A 290 12.59 2.23 -11.58
CA THR A 290 13.20 1.12 -12.31
C THR A 290 12.49 0.81 -13.64
N TYR A 291 11.33 1.43 -13.89
CA TYR A 291 10.51 1.20 -15.07
C TYR A 291 10.52 2.42 -15.99
N LYS A 292 10.98 2.22 -17.21
CA LYS A 292 11.02 3.31 -18.23
C LYS A 292 9.61 3.72 -18.68
N GLU A 293 8.72 2.74 -18.83
CA GLU A 293 7.36 2.93 -19.35
C GLU A 293 6.30 2.67 -18.29
N LEU A 294 5.30 3.55 -18.23
CA LEU A 294 4.18 3.43 -17.30
C LEU A 294 3.39 2.12 -17.49
N ALA A 295 3.22 1.67 -18.72
CA ALA A 295 2.53 0.41 -19.03
C ALA A 295 3.26 -0.81 -18.44
N SER A 296 4.59 -0.85 -18.53
CA SER A 296 5.41 -1.91 -17.94
C SER A 296 5.29 -1.92 -16.41
N PHE A 297 5.29 -0.75 -15.79
CA PHE A 297 5.08 -0.64 -14.35
C PHE A 297 3.66 -1.04 -13.93
N TYR A 298 2.64 -0.62 -14.67
CA TYR A 298 1.26 -1.03 -14.43
C TYR A 298 1.11 -2.56 -14.51
N ASN A 299 1.68 -3.20 -15.53
CA ASN A 299 1.70 -4.66 -15.64
C ASN A 299 2.35 -5.33 -14.42
N PHE A 300 3.48 -4.82 -13.95
CA PHE A 300 4.10 -5.28 -12.71
C PHE A 300 3.15 -5.18 -11.51
N LEU A 301 2.39 -4.09 -11.39
CA LEU A 301 1.44 -3.90 -10.29
C LEU A 301 0.27 -4.90 -10.34
N VAL A 302 -0.23 -5.22 -11.54
CA VAL A 302 -1.43 -6.04 -11.75
C VAL A 302 -1.10 -7.54 -11.82
N LEU A 303 -0.12 -7.94 -12.63
CA LEU A 303 0.20 -9.37 -12.86
C LEU A 303 0.69 -10.09 -11.61
N GLY A 304 1.33 -9.39 -10.68
CA GLY A 304 1.73 -9.98 -9.41
C GLY A 304 0.60 -10.36 -8.46
N LYS A 305 -0.67 -10.09 -8.80
CA LYS A 305 -1.82 -10.46 -7.95
C LYS A 305 -2.27 -11.91 -8.14
N SER A 306 -2.19 -12.46 -9.34
CA SER A 306 -2.76 -13.78 -9.66
C SER A 306 -1.85 -14.95 -9.30
N GLU A 307 -0.53 -14.80 -9.40
CA GLU A 307 0.42 -15.89 -9.16
C GLU A 307 0.91 -15.96 -7.69
N LEU A 308 0.83 -14.86 -6.94
CA LEU A 308 1.38 -14.74 -5.59
C LEU A 308 0.44 -15.22 -4.48
N ASN A 309 -0.81 -15.54 -4.80
CA ASN A 309 -1.80 -16.04 -3.81
C ASN A 309 -1.73 -17.56 -3.56
N SER A 310 -0.86 -18.30 -4.24
CA SER A 310 -0.61 -19.70 -3.94
C SER A 310 0.15 -19.83 -2.60
N GLY A 311 -0.41 -20.57 -1.68
CA GLY A 311 -0.03 -20.79 -0.28
C GLY A 311 1.46 -20.89 0.14
N ASN A 312 2.46 -20.78 -0.73
CA ASN A 312 3.87 -21.10 -0.52
C ASN A 312 4.83 -19.91 -0.70
N GLY A 313 4.64 -18.80 0.04
CA GLY A 313 5.51 -17.62 -0.05
C GLY A 313 6.30 -17.34 1.24
N VAL A 314 7.25 -16.40 1.14
CA VAL A 314 8.03 -15.88 2.27
C VAL A 314 7.10 -15.25 3.31
N ASN A 315 7.31 -15.58 4.59
CA ASN A 315 6.47 -15.08 5.67
C ASN A 315 6.93 -13.67 6.09
N LEU A 316 6.07 -12.68 5.92
CA LEU A 316 6.27 -11.31 6.38
C LEU A 316 5.50 -11.12 7.70
N LEU A 317 6.22 -10.97 8.81
CA LEU A 317 5.65 -11.05 10.15
C LEU A 317 6.07 -9.84 10.99
N SER A 318 5.12 -9.22 11.67
CA SER A 318 5.50 -8.41 12.82
C SER A 318 6.07 -9.31 13.92
N VAL A 319 6.89 -8.76 14.83
CA VAL A 319 7.41 -9.53 15.96
C VAL A 319 6.27 -10.21 16.72
N HIS A 320 5.15 -9.51 16.94
CA HIS A 320 4.00 -10.07 17.65
C HIS A 320 3.35 -11.25 16.91
N SER A 321 3.20 -11.13 15.59
CA SER A 321 2.61 -12.20 14.76
C SER A 321 3.54 -13.40 14.56
N SER A 322 4.84 -13.25 14.86
CA SER A 322 5.82 -14.33 14.79
C SER A 322 5.83 -15.23 16.02
N LYS A 323 5.17 -14.81 17.12
CA LYS A 323 5.14 -15.56 18.37
C LYS A 323 4.55 -16.96 18.17
N GLY A 324 5.28 -18.00 18.60
CA GLY A 324 4.87 -19.40 18.45
C GLY A 324 5.25 -20.05 17.12
N LEU A 325 5.75 -19.28 16.14
CA LEU A 325 6.23 -19.80 14.86
C LEU A 325 7.74 -20.01 14.89
N GLU A 326 8.27 -20.85 13.98
CA GLU A 326 9.70 -21.12 13.83
C GLU A 326 10.01 -21.41 12.35
N PHE A 327 11.15 -20.90 11.86
CA PHE A 327 11.53 -20.98 10.46
C PHE A 327 13.01 -21.40 10.32
N GLY A 328 13.34 -22.07 9.22
CA GLY A 328 14.72 -22.46 8.91
C GLY A 328 15.62 -21.24 8.78
N GLN A 329 15.17 -20.23 8.05
CA GLN A 329 15.92 -18.99 7.82
C GLN A 329 15.08 -17.77 8.22
N VAL A 330 15.66 -16.88 9.04
CA VAL A 330 14.99 -15.66 9.53
C VAL A 330 15.83 -14.43 9.27
N PHE A 331 15.18 -13.39 8.79
CA PHE A 331 15.71 -12.03 8.66
C PHE A 331 15.01 -11.12 9.66
N VAL A 332 15.75 -10.47 10.54
CA VAL A 332 15.22 -9.40 11.40
C VAL A 332 15.72 -8.08 10.84
N ILE A 333 14.80 -7.26 10.35
CA ILE A 333 15.11 -6.08 9.55
C ILE A 333 14.88 -4.77 10.31
N ASP A 334 15.45 -3.70 9.78
CA ASP A 334 15.29 -2.32 10.28
C ASP A 334 15.76 -2.15 11.73
N LEU A 335 16.88 -2.80 12.07
CA LEU A 335 17.50 -2.72 13.39
C LEU A 335 18.24 -1.39 13.57
N ALA A 336 17.46 -0.32 13.69
CA ALA A 336 17.94 1.04 13.94
C ALA A 336 17.21 1.63 15.16
N ASN A 337 17.89 2.49 15.91
CA ASN A 337 17.34 3.16 17.09
C ASN A 337 16.07 3.89 16.77
N THR A 338 15.15 4.18 16.55
CA THR A 338 13.87 4.77 16.09
C THR A 338 12.94 3.78 15.42
N ARG A 339 13.45 2.66 14.90
CA ARG A 339 12.66 1.67 14.19
C ARG A 339 12.51 0.36 14.97
N PHE A 340 13.61 -0.20 15.46
CA PHE A 340 13.65 -1.31 16.38
C PHE A 340 14.90 -1.19 17.30
N PRO A 341 14.76 -0.63 18.53
CA PRO A 341 13.54 -0.33 19.28
C PRO A 341 12.71 0.81 18.67
N ASN A 342 11.39 0.75 18.89
CA ASN A 342 10.47 1.78 18.43
C ASN A 342 10.36 2.91 19.48
N LEU A 343 11.24 3.91 19.38
CA LEU A 343 11.30 5.02 20.35
C LEU A 343 9.97 5.82 20.46
N ARG A 344 9.20 5.87 19.39
CA ARG A 344 7.89 6.56 19.39
C ARG A 344 6.90 5.87 20.33
N LEU A 345 6.84 4.53 20.29
CA LEU A 345 5.99 3.77 21.22
C LEU A 345 6.53 3.80 22.64
N MET A 346 7.85 3.84 22.81
CA MET A 346 8.46 4.02 24.14
C MET A 346 8.07 5.36 24.76
N ALA A 347 8.04 6.45 23.99
CA ALA A 347 7.58 7.76 24.45
C ALA A 347 6.09 7.79 24.85
N GLN A 348 5.29 6.81 24.40
CA GLN A 348 3.87 6.63 24.72
C GLN A 348 3.62 5.66 25.89
N GLY A 349 4.63 5.34 26.68
CA GLY A 349 4.53 4.45 27.86
C GLY A 349 5.09 3.05 27.68
N GLY A 350 5.71 2.73 26.53
CA GLY A 350 6.48 1.51 26.35
C GLY A 350 7.83 1.55 27.05
N SER A 351 8.47 0.39 27.26
CA SER A 351 9.81 0.31 27.88
C SER A 351 10.83 -0.31 26.93
N LEU A 352 12.11 0.03 27.14
CA LEU A 352 13.22 -0.57 26.42
C LEU A 352 13.33 -2.07 26.71
N GLU A 353 12.98 -2.48 27.92
CA GLU A 353 12.96 -3.89 28.32
C GLU A 353 11.93 -4.69 27.52
N GLU A 354 10.77 -4.10 27.23
CA GLU A 354 9.76 -4.74 26.40
C GLU A 354 10.24 -4.85 24.95
N GLU A 355 10.82 -3.80 24.38
CA GLU A 355 11.41 -3.84 23.03
C GLU A 355 12.53 -4.89 22.95
N ARG A 356 13.32 -5.05 24.01
CA ARG A 356 14.36 -6.10 24.09
C ARG A 356 13.76 -7.49 24.19
N ARG A 357 12.64 -7.68 24.87
CA ARG A 357 11.89 -8.95 24.86
C ARG A 357 11.34 -9.25 23.46
N LEU A 358 10.86 -8.24 22.76
CA LEU A 358 10.42 -8.40 21.38
C LEU A 358 11.56 -8.80 20.45
N PHE A 359 12.73 -8.17 20.59
CA PHE A 359 13.91 -8.57 19.82
C PHE A 359 14.32 -10.02 20.14
N TYR A 360 14.34 -10.40 21.41
CA TYR A 360 14.58 -11.79 21.83
C TYR A 360 13.58 -12.76 21.17
N VAL A 361 12.30 -12.42 21.13
CA VAL A 361 11.30 -13.23 20.44
C VAL A 361 11.64 -13.35 18.95
N ALA A 362 11.97 -12.26 18.27
CA ALA A 362 12.28 -12.25 16.85
C ALA A 362 13.48 -13.18 16.51
N VAL A 363 14.59 -13.07 17.24
CA VAL A 363 15.79 -13.87 16.98
C VAL A 363 15.58 -15.35 17.28
N THR A 364 14.77 -15.68 18.30
CA THR A 364 14.45 -17.08 18.64
C THR A 364 13.47 -17.76 17.68
N ARG A 365 12.98 -17.06 16.67
CA ARG A 365 12.17 -17.66 15.57
C ARG A 365 13.04 -18.42 14.57
N ALA A 366 14.34 -18.15 14.54
CA ALA A 366 15.27 -18.83 13.65
C ALA A 366 15.67 -20.21 14.21
N LYS A 367 15.57 -21.24 13.38
CA LYS A 367 16.10 -22.58 13.65
C LYS A 367 17.58 -22.68 13.27
N ASP A 368 17.92 -22.34 12.03
CA ASP A 368 19.21 -22.64 11.43
C ASP A 368 20.02 -21.40 11.07
N GLU A 369 19.43 -20.46 10.36
CA GLU A 369 20.10 -19.25 9.87
C GLU A 369 19.39 -17.98 10.35
N LEU A 370 20.16 -17.04 10.85
CA LEU A 370 19.69 -15.74 11.33
C LEU A 370 20.48 -14.61 10.68
N TYR A 371 19.76 -13.70 10.04
CA TYR A 371 20.28 -12.45 9.49
C TYR A 371 19.67 -11.28 10.25
N LEU A 372 20.51 -10.40 10.73
CA LEU A 372 20.16 -9.12 11.35
C LEU A 372 20.52 -8.03 10.37
N SER A 373 19.67 -7.02 10.19
CA SER A 373 20.00 -5.97 9.23
C SER A 373 19.52 -4.59 9.62
N TYR A 374 20.27 -3.58 9.21
CA TYR A 374 19.85 -2.19 9.27
C TYR A 374 20.41 -1.39 8.10
N ALA A 375 19.81 -0.24 7.85
CA ALA A 375 20.27 0.76 6.89
C ALA A 375 20.78 1.99 7.62
N LYS A 376 21.81 2.66 7.06
CA LYS A 376 22.40 3.89 7.63
C LYS A 376 21.52 5.13 7.37
N TYR A 377 20.75 5.12 6.28
CA TYR A 377 19.93 6.24 5.87
C TYR A 377 18.52 5.80 5.50
N ASP A 378 17.60 6.76 5.53
CA ASP A 378 16.23 6.58 5.05
C ASP A 378 16.17 6.35 3.52
N LYS A 379 14.95 6.29 2.99
CA LYS A 379 14.68 6.06 1.56
C LYS A 379 15.26 7.13 0.63
N ASN A 380 15.57 8.30 1.14
CA ASN A 380 16.00 9.47 0.35
C ASN A 380 17.42 9.91 0.71
N GLY A 381 18.14 9.18 1.57
CA GLY A 381 19.47 9.56 2.05
C GLY A 381 19.50 10.80 2.94
N LYS A 382 18.32 11.31 3.36
CA LYS A 382 18.22 12.59 4.10
C LYS A 382 18.30 12.41 5.61
N THR A 383 17.78 11.32 6.14
CA THR A 383 17.76 11.03 7.57
C THR A 383 18.73 9.89 7.86
N SER A 384 19.73 10.13 8.70
CA SER A 384 20.64 9.08 9.17
C SER A 384 19.98 8.26 10.27
N PHE A 385 20.28 6.97 10.28
CA PHE A 385 19.89 6.05 11.33
C PHE A 385 21.12 5.55 12.07
N GLU A 386 21.03 5.51 13.38
CA GLU A 386 21.99 4.81 14.23
C GLU A 386 21.61 3.32 14.32
N ALA A 387 22.60 2.46 14.35
CA ALA A 387 22.38 1.03 14.59
C ALA A 387 21.59 0.81 15.89
N SER A 388 20.74 -0.18 15.90
CA SER A 388 19.99 -0.56 17.09
C SER A 388 20.94 -0.92 18.24
N GLN A 389 20.64 -0.48 19.45
CA GLN A 389 21.38 -0.89 20.65
C GLN A 389 21.27 -2.40 20.98
N PHE A 390 20.54 -3.17 20.17
CA PHE A 390 20.40 -4.62 20.32
C PHE A 390 21.43 -5.42 19.50
N ILE A 391 22.23 -4.75 18.64
CA ILE A 391 23.22 -5.37 17.75
C ILE A 391 24.61 -4.77 17.93
#